data_4d4d9640e3154da9068f3f710bae93e3
#
_entry.id   4d4d9640e3154da9068f3f710bae93e3
#
_cell.length_a   1.000
_cell.length_b   1.000
_cell.length_c   1.000
_cell.angle_alpha   90.00
_cell.angle_beta   90.00
_cell.angle_gamma   90.00
#
_symmetry.space_group_name_H-M   'P 1'
#
loop_
_entity.id
_entity.type
_entity.pdbx_description
1 polymer ?
#
loop_
_entity_poly.entity_id
_entity_poly.type
_entity_poly.pdbx_seq_one_letter_code
_entity_poly.pdbx_strand_id
1 'polypeptide(L)'
;MKPPKLIPILARLFFTLFLAIAIQAGQPAVSESSELASYAQDLYRKNGIDMPRSSFDLQVKESWGRIFVIQVNSRKSTLSDDLLQAFLIGGAVSQHARAPMDHIVVVSDVDYSNRKAMVLRAEGECCEKLYNNRMTAEVFTQDCLRME
;
A
#
# COMPACT_ATOMS: atom_id res chain seq x y z
N MET A 1 65.50 17.95 2.56
CA MET A 1 64.42 17.08 3.07
C MET A 1 63.15 17.39 2.33
N LYS A 2 62.66 16.46 1.53
CA LYS A 2 61.36 16.60 0.85
C LYS A 2 60.23 16.14 1.80
N PRO A 3 59.13 16.87 1.97
CA PRO A 3 58.00 16.39 2.77
C PRO A 3 57.26 15.25 2.06
N PRO A 4 56.71 14.29 2.81
CA PRO A 4 56.02 13.14 2.23
C PRO A 4 54.67 13.53 1.61
N LYS A 5 54.44 13.03 0.38
CA LYS A 5 53.20 13.17 -0.36
C LYS A 5 52.08 12.29 0.24
N LEU A 6 51.47 12.69 1.35
CA LEU A 6 50.39 11.96 2.02
C LEU A 6 48.96 12.43 1.68
N ILE A 7 48.85 13.46 0.82
CA ILE A 7 47.54 14.11 0.52
C ILE A 7 46.64 13.38 -0.50
N PRO A 8 47.10 12.55 -1.46
CA PRO A 8 46.20 11.97 -2.45
C PRO A 8 45.43 10.73 -1.96
N ILE A 9 45.84 10.08 -0.87
CA ILE A 9 45.18 8.84 -0.41
C ILE A 9 43.91 9.14 0.41
N LEU A 10 43.97 10.18 1.23
CA LEU A 10 42.79 10.62 2.02
C LEU A 10 41.63 11.16 1.15
N ALA A 11 41.97 11.88 0.07
CA ALA A 11 40.95 12.41 -0.86
C ALA A 11 40.21 11.31 -1.63
N ARG A 12 40.88 10.20 -1.95
CA ARG A 12 40.26 9.05 -2.62
C ARG A 12 39.35 8.25 -1.70
N LEU A 13 39.69 8.14 -0.42
CA LEU A 13 38.86 7.46 0.58
C LEU A 13 37.54 8.23 0.86
N PHE A 14 37.61 9.57 0.91
CA PHE A 14 36.41 10.39 1.09
C PHE A 14 35.45 10.34 -0.12
N PHE A 15 35.99 10.26 -1.33
CA PHE A 15 35.16 10.21 -2.55
C PHE A 15 34.44 8.88 -2.72
N THR A 16 35.06 7.76 -2.32
CA THR A 16 34.41 6.44 -2.35
C THR A 16 33.35 6.28 -1.27
N LEU A 17 33.53 6.91 -0.10
CA LEU A 17 32.51 6.90 0.96
C LEU A 17 31.29 7.72 0.61
N PHE A 18 31.43 8.86 -0.09
CA PHE A 18 30.33 9.70 -0.54
C PHE A 18 29.52 9.05 -1.67
N LEU A 19 30.14 8.26 -2.55
CA LEU A 19 29.44 7.54 -3.61
C LEU A 19 28.59 6.39 -3.05
N ALA A 20 29.03 5.74 -1.98
CA ALA A 20 28.27 4.66 -1.34
C ALA A 20 27.00 5.14 -0.63
N ILE A 21 26.98 6.38 -0.13
CA ILE A 21 25.81 6.98 0.52
C ILE A 21 24.76 7.45 -0.51
N ALA A 22 25.19 7.87 -1.70
CA ALA A 22 24.28 8.34 -2.76
C ALA A 22 23.46 7.21 -3.42
N ILE A 23 23.93 5.95 -3.35
CA ILE A 23 23.24 4.79 -3.94
C ILE A 23 22.07 4.30 -3.06
N GLN A 24 22.07 4.60 -1.76
CA GLN A 24 21.02 4.17 -0.83
C GLN A 24 19.79 5.11 -0.80
N ALA A 25 19.87 6.32 -1.35
CA ALA A 25 18.76 7.28 -1.35
C ALA A 25 17.69 7.05 -2.43
N GLY A 26 17.90 6.13 -3.37
CA GLY A 26 17.02 5.90 -4.51
C GLY A 26 16.07 4.69 -4.42
N GLN A 27 16.12 3.87 -3.35
CA GLN A 27 15.37 2.62 -3.28
C GLN A 27 14.17 2.53 -2.30
N PRO A 28 13.73 3.57 -1.57
CA PRO A 28 12.70 3.38 -0.54
C PRO A 28 11.29 3.10 -1.07
N ALA A 29 10.90 3.63 -2.22
CA ALA A 29 9.53 3.53 -2.72
C ALA A 29 9.16 2.12 -3.23
N VAL A 30 10.04 1.47 -3.96
CA VAL A 30 9.82 0.11 -4.50
C VAL A 30 9.82 -0.94 -3.38
N SER A 31 10.65 -0.76 -2.36
CA SER A 31 10.71 -1.68 -1.21
C SER A 31 9.46 -1.59 -0.35
N GLU A 32 8.88 -0.40 -0.15
CA GLU A 32 7.68 -0.23 0.66
C GLU A 32 6.44 -0.81 -0.01
N SER A 33 6.22 -0.55 -1.31
CA SER A 33 5.11 -1.16 -2.07
C SER A 33 5.16 -2.68 -1.97
N SER A 34 6.34 -3.26 -2.12
CA SER A 34 6.58 -4.69 -2.00
C SER A 34 6.31 -5.23 -0.60
N GLU A 35 6.71 -4.50 0.44
CA GLU A 35 6.48 -4.83 1.85
C GLU A 35 4.98 -4.81 2.18
N LEU A 36 4.27 -3.75 1.81
CA LEU A 36 2.85 -3.60 2.05
C LEU A 36 2.02 -4.63 1.28
N ALA A 37 2.39 -4.93 0.03
CA ALA A 37 1.74 -5.98 -0.75
C ALA A 37 1.90 -7.36 -0.09
N SER A 38 3.09 -7.69 0.43
CA SER A 38 3.32 -8.93 1.18
C SER A 38 2.54 -8.98 2.48
N TYR A 39 2.49 -7.88 3.21
CA TYR A 39 1.72 -7.77 4.45
C TYR A 39 0.22 -7.97 4.19
N ALA A 40 -0.34 -7.32 3.18
CA ALA A 40 -1.74 -7.51 2.78
C ALA A 40 -2.02 -8.97 2.37
N GLN A 41 -1.14 -9.58 1.56
CA GLN A 41 -1.26 -10.98 1.18
C GLN A 41 -1.28 -11.92 2.39
N ASP A 42 -0.41 -11.69 3.38
CA ASP A 42 -0.37 -12.49 4.60
C ASP A 42 -1.63 -12.33 5.45
N LEU A 43 -2.22 -11.13 5.49
CA LEU A 43 -3.51 -10.90 6.15
C LEU A 43 -4.65 -11.66 5.48
N TYR A 44 -4.72 -11.66 4.15
CA TYR A 44 -5.69 -12.46 3.41
C TYR A 44 -5.51 -13.96 3.66
N ARG A 45 -4.26 -14.44 3.63
CA ARG A 45 -3.95 -15.85 3.89
C ARG A 45 -4.34 -16.29 5.31
N LYS A 46 -4.17 -15.44 6.33
CA LYS A 46 -4.64 -15.69 7.70
C LYS A 46 -6.17 -15.84 7.79
N ASN A 47 -6.90 -15.23 6.87
CA ASN A 47 -8.35 -15.37 6.73
C ASN A 47 -8.76 -16.51 5.76
N GLY A 48 -7.83 -17.35 5.35
CA GLY A 48 -8.08 -18.51 4.48
C GLY A 48 -8.27 -18.15 3.01
N ILE A 49 -7.88 -16.93 2.58
CA ILE A 49 -8.00 -16.46 1.21
C ILE A 49 -6.61 -16.32 0.61
N ASP A 50 -6.39 -17.02 -0.51
CA ASP A 50 -5.14 -16.90 -1.28
C ASP A 50 -5.30 -15.83 -2.35
N MET A 51 -4.61 -14.71 -2.17
CA MET A 51 -4.58 -13.58 -3.09
C MET A 51 -3.20 -13.46 -3.73
N PRO A 52 -3.10 -13.30 -5.06
CA PRO A 52 -1.81 -13.06 -5.68
C PRO A 52 -1.27 -11.69 -5.26
N ARG A 53 0.05 -11.59 -5.14
CA ARG A 53 0.72 -10.34 -4.75
C ARG A 53 0.44 -9.18 -5.72
N SER A 54 0.22 -9.49 -6.99
CA SER A 54 -0.15 -8.53 -8.04
C SER A 54 -1.51 -7.87 -7.81
N SER A 55 -2.33 -8.37 -6.87
CA SER A 55 -3.60 -7.73 -6.48
C SER A 55 -3.43 -6.50 -5.60
N PHE A 56 -2.20 -6.18 -5.18
CA PHE A 56 -1.92 -5.07 -4.27
C PHE A 56 -0.92 -4.12 -4.88
N ASP A 57 -1.19 -2.81 -4.79
CA ASP A 57 -0.33 -1.78 -5.32
C ASP A 57 -0.37 -0.51 -4.46
N LEU A 58 0.80 0.12 -4.28
CA LEU A 58 0.94 1.43 -3.64
C LEU A 58 1.19 2.48 -4.71
N GLN A 59 0.33 3.46 -4.80
CA GLN A 59 0.42 4.55 -5.77
C GLN A 59 0.42 5.91 -5.06
N VAL A 60 1.01 6.91 -5.71
CA VAL A 60 0.90 8.32 -5.33
C VAL A 60 0.32 9.08 -6.51
N LYS A 61 -0.82 9.72 -6.31
CA LYS A 61 -1.51 10.53 -7.34
C LYS A 61 -1.70 11.95 -6.85
N GLU A 62 -1.50 12.93 -7.73
CA GLU A 62 -1.63 14.35 -7.37
C GLU A 62 -2.99 14.69 -6.77
N SER A 63 -4.08 14.11 -7.29
CA SER A 63 -5.44 14.42 -6.86
C SER A 63 -5.92 13.63 -5.64
N TRP A 64 -5.30 12.47 -5.36
CA TRP A 64 -5.75 11.54 -4.32
C TRP A 64 -4.70 11.24 -3.25
N GLY A 65 -3.51 11.81 -3.41
CA GLY A 65 -2.40 11.57 -2.50
C GLY A 65 -1.88 10.14 -2.58
N ARG A 66 -1.60 9.57 -1.43
CA ARG A 66 -1.03 8.24 -1.25
C ARG A 66 -2.16 7.21 -1.14
N ILE A 67 -2.24 6.30 -2.09
CA ILE A 67 -3.32 5.32 -2.18
C ILE A 67 -2.78 3.88 -2.17
N PHE A 68 -3.49 3.01 -1.47
CA PHE A 68 -3.26 1.57 -1.56
C PHE A 68 -4.42 0.93 -2.31
N VAL A 69 -4.11 0.24 -3.40
CA VAL A 69 -5.07 -0.39 -4.29
C VAL A 69 -5.14 -1.88 -3.97
N ILE A 70 -6.35 -2.40 -3.83
CA ILE A 70 -6.63 -3.83 -3.64
C ILE A 70 -7.56 -4.28 -4.76
N GLN A 71 -7.12 -5.26 -5.56
CA GLN A 71 -7.94 -5.88 -6.59
C GLN A 71 -8.56 -7.16 -6.05
N VAL A 72 -9.87 -7.29 -6.09
CA VAL A 72 -10.60 -8.46 -5.63
C VAL A 72 -11.48 -9.02 -6.75
N ASN A 73 -11.54 -10.34 -6.84
CA ASN A 73 -12.49 -11.03 -7.70
C ASN A 73 -13.62 -11.54 -6.82
N SER A 74 -14.80 -11.00 -6.99
CA SER A 74 -15.96 -11.31 -6.16
C SER A 74 -17.07 -11.98 -6.95
N ARG A 75 -17.79 -12.87 -6.28
CA ARG A 75 -19.09 -13.36 -6.77
C ARG A 75 -20.17 -12.40 -6.28
N LYS A 76 -21.29 -12.33 -7.00
CA LYS A 76 -22.43 -11.49 -6.59
C LYS A 76 -22.88 -11.79 -5.15
N SER A 77 -22.86 -13.06 -4.74
CA SER A 77 -23.28 -13.51 -3.41
C SER A 77 -22.34 -13.13 -2.28
N THR A 78 -21.04 -12.90 -2.57
CA THR A 78 -20.00 -12.59 -1.56
C THR A 78 -19.45 -11.17 -1.68
N LEU A 79 -19.95 -10.39 -2.66
CA LEU A 79 -19.41 -9.07 -2.98
C LEU A 79 -19.31 -8.15 -1.77
N SER A 80 -20.37 -8.08 -0.96
CA SER A 80 -20.40 -7.20 0.21
C SER A 80 -19.33 -7.58 1.25
N ASP A 81 -19.18 -8.87 1.50
CA ASP A 81 -18.23 -9.41 2.48
C ASP A 81 -16.80 -9.24 1.97
N ASP A 82 -16.56 -9.52 0.68
CA ASP A 82 -15.26 -9.37 0.05
C ASP A 82 -14.79 -7.90 0.05
N LEU A 83 -15.69 -6.96 -0.22
CA LEU A 83 -15.42 -5.52 -0.17
C LEU A 83 -15.11 -5.07 1.25
N LEU A 84 -15.92 -5.45 2.23
CA LEU A 84 -15.71 -5.10 3.62
C LEU A 84 -14.36 -5.63 4.12
N GLN A 85 -14.03 -6.87 3.79
CA GLN A 85 -12.75 -7.46 4.12
C GLN A 85 -11.57 -6.71 3.48
N ALA A 86 -11.71 -6.28 2.21
CA ALA A 86 -10.69 -5.51 1.54
C ALA A 86 -10.42 -4.18 2.25
N PHE A 87 -11.45 -3.46 2.68
CA PHE A 87 -11.28 -2.22 3.43
C PHE A 87 -10.73 -2.44 4.84
N LEU A 88 -11.09 -3.52 5.53
CA LEU A 88 -10.47 -3.91 6.80
C LEU A 88 -8.97 -4.16 6.65
N ILE A 89 -8.58 -4.92 5.63
CA ILE A 89 -7.15 -5.17 5.33
C ILE A 89 -6.45 -3.87 4.90
N GLY A 90 -7.11 -3.02 4.11
CA GLY A 90 -6.61 -1.70 3.76
C GLY A 90 -6.32 -0.83 4.98
N GLY A 91 -7.18 -0.86 5.99
CA GLY A 91 -6.97 -0.18 7.27
C GLY A 91 -5.77 -0.70 8.05
N ALA A 92 -5.59 -2.02 8.08
CA ALA A 92 -4.40 -2.64 8.69
C ALA A 92 -3.11 -2.27 7.94
N VAL A 93 -3.15 -2.23 6.61
CA VAL A 93 -2.03 -1.82 5.76
C VAL A 93 -1.68 -0.35 6.01
N SER A 94 -2.68 0.54 6.09
CA SER A 94 -2.47 1.97 6.38
C SER A 94 -1.74 2.17 7.71
N GLN A 95 -2.11 1.43 8.75
CA GLN A 95 -1.43 1.48 10.05
C GLN A 95 -0.01 0.91 10.03
N HIS A 96 0.25 -0.07 9.17
CA HIS A 96 1.56 -0.69 9.03
C HIS A 96 2.51 0.13 8.16
N ALA A 97 1.98 1.00 7.32
CA ALA A 97 2.74 1.81 6.38
C ALA A 97 3.62 2.85 7.10
N ARG A 98 4.72 3.24 6.44
CA ARG A 98 5.65 4.28 6.96
C ARG A 98 5.01 5.66 7.03
N ALA A 99 4.04 5.93 6.17
CA ALA A 99 3.21 7.12 6.18
C ALA A 99 1.76 6.73 5.97
N PRO A 100 0.78 7.47 6.55
CA PRO A 100 -0.64 7.17 6.41
C PRO A 100 -1.06 7.11 4.94
N MET A 101 -2.06 6.29 4.63
CA MET A 101 -2.73 6.31 3.35
C MET A 101 -3.80 7.39 3.35
N ASP A 102 -3.83 8.22 2.30
CA ASP A 102 -4.93 9.15 2.10
C ASP A 102 -6.20 8.39 1.72
N HIS A 103 -6.06 7.37 0.86
CA HIS A 103 -7.20 6.55 0.44
C HIS A 103 -6.82 5.07 0.30
N ILE A 104 -7.81 4.23 0.56
CA ILE A 104 -7.83 2.82 0.15
C ILE A 104 -8.79 2.70 -1.03
N VAL A 105 -8.33 2.10 -2.11
CA VAL A 105 -9.11 1.89 -3.34
C VAL A 105 -9.27 0.40 -3.56
N VAL A 106 -10.51 -0.05 -3.67
CA VAL A 106 -10.82 -1.45 -3.99
C VAL A 106 -11.40 -1.51 -5.39
N VAL A 107 -10.76 -2.29 -6.24
CA VAL A 107 -11.22 -2.60 -7.59
C VAL A 107 -11.79 -4.01 -7.57
N SER A 108 -13.10 -4.12 -7.77
CA SER A 108 -13.77 -5.42 -7.77
C SER A 108 -14.18 -5.80 -9.18
N ASP A 109 -13.61 -6.89 -9.69
CA ASP A 109 -14.15 -7.60 -10.84
C ASP A 109 -15.23 -8.55 -10.33
N VAL A 110 -16.48 -8.24 -10.68
CA VAL A 110 -17.60 -9.11 -10.37
C VAL A 110 -17.76 -10.07 -11.54
N ASP A 111 -17.68 -11.36 -11.27
CA ASP A 111 -17.90 -12.42 -12.26
C ASP A 111 -19.37 -12.45 -12.69
N TYR A 112 -19.74 -11.45 -13.51
CA TYR A 112 -21.08 -11.26 -14.03
C TYR A 112 -21.03 -10.58 -15.40
N SER A 113 -21.41 -11.33 -16.41
CA SER A 113 -21.48 -10.97 -17.82
C SER A 113 -21.56 -9.45 -18.10
N ASN A 114 -20.56 -8.91 -18.80
CA ASN A 114 -20.52 -7.58 -19.45
C ASN A 114 -20.48 -6.35 -18.53
N ARG A 115 -20.13 -6.41 -17.25
CA ARG A 115 -19.98 -5.21 -16.41
C ARG A 115 -18.50 -4.81 -16.26
N LYS A 116 -18.27 -3.49 -16.33
CA LYS A 116 -17.01 -2.86 -15.98
C LYS A 116 -16.68 -3.14 -14.51
N ALA A 117 -15.40 -3.24 -14.20
CA ALA A 117 -14.93 -3.32 -12.83
C ALA A 117 -15.57 -2.21 -11.96
N MET A 118 -15.98 -2.56 -10.75
CA MET A 118 -16.47 -1.61 -9.77
C MET A 118 -15.27 -1.03 -9.03
N VAL A 119 -15.16 0.29 -8.96
CA VAL A 119 -14.12 0.99 -8.21
C VAL A 119 -14.76 1.67 -7.01
N LEU A 120 -14.27 1.33 -5.83
CA LEU A 120 -14.72 1.88 -4.56
C LEU A 120 -13.53 2.51 -3.83
N ARG A 121 -13.78 3.63 -3.18
CA ARG A 121 -12.78 4.38 -2.45
C ARG A 121 -13.28 4.73 -1.05
N ALA A 122 -12.38 4.68 -0.08
CA ALA A 122 -12.60 5.23 1.25
C ALA A 122 -11.33 5.93 1.74
N GLU A 123 -11.47 6.90 2.63
CA GLU A 123 -10.34 7.53 3.30
C GLU A 123 -9.58 6.52 4.16
N GLY A 124 -8.25 6.61 4.18
CA GLY A 124 -7.41 5.71 4.96
C GLY A 124 -7.77 5.73 6.45
N GLU A 125 -8.04 6.91 7.01
CA GLU A 125 -8.48 7.06 8.41
C GLU A 125 -9.80 6.33 8.71
N CYS A 126 -10.76 6.36 7.79
CA CYS A 126 -12.01 5.58 7.92
C CYS A 126 -11.73 4.07 7.97
N CYS A 127 -10.85 3.60 7.09
CA CYS A 127 -10.47 2.18 7.06
C CYS A 127 -9.75 1.75 8.34
N GLU A 128 -8.89 2.62 8.91
CA GLU A 128 -8.23 2.39 10.19
C GLU A 128 -9.23 2.32 11.36
N LYS A 129 -10.22 3.22 11.38
CA LYS A 129 -11.30 3.19 12.38
C LYS A 129 -12.12 1.90 12.30
N LEU A 130 -12.42 1.45 11.06
CA LEU A 130 -13.11 0.20 10.82
C LEU A 130 -12.29 -0.99 11.32
N TYR A 131 -11.01 -1.05 10.96
CA TYR A 131 -10.10 -2.12 11.39
C TYR A 131 -9.94 -2.19 12.92
N ASN A 132 -9.89 -1.04 13.59
CA ASN A 132 -9.73 -0.94 15.05
C ASN A 132 -11.06 -1.07 15.81
N ASN A 133 -12.14 -1.47 15.16
CA ASN A 133 -13.49 -1.55 15.76
C ASN A 133 -13.99 -0.23 16.38
N ARG A 134 -13.51 0.92 15.88
CA ARG A 134 -13.98 2.26 16.27
C ARG A 134 -15.12 2.76 15.39
N MET A 135 -15.48 2.00 14.39
CA MET A 135 -16.56 2.28 13.46
C MET A 135 -17.21 0.94 13.06
N THR A 136 -18.53 0.92 12.98
CA THR A 136 -19.27 -0.26 12.49
C THR A 136 -19.21 -0.32 10.95
N ALA A 137 -19.41 -1.51 10.39
CA ALA A 137 -19.47 -1.69 8.94
C ALA A 137 -20.59 -0.86 8.30
N GLU A 138 -21.71 -0.70 9.00
CA GLU A 138 -22.85 0.09 8.54
C GLU A 138 -22.49 1.58 8.42
N VAL A 139 -21.93 2.16 9.48
CA VAL A 139 -21.45 3.56 9.48
C VAL A 139 -20.38 3.78 8.43
N PHE A 140 -19.42 2.84 8.31
CA PHE A 140 -18.39 2.90 7.28
C PHE A 140 -18.99 2.96 5.87
N THR A 141 -19.94 2.10 5.58
CA THR A 141 -20.59 2.05 4.26
C THR A 141 -21.34 3.33 3.94
N GLN A 142 -22.01 3.93 4.92
CA GLN A 142 -22.80 5.15 4.73
C GLN A 142 -21.93 6.41 4.63
N ASP A 143 -20.93 6.55 5.50
CA ASP A 143 -20.21 7.81 5.69
C ASP A 143 -18.90 7.87 4.91
N CYS A 144 -18.21 6.74 4.74
CA CYS A 144 -16.85 6.70 4.21
C CYS A 144 -16.75 6.17 2.77
N LEU A 145 -17.64 5.24 2.39
CA LEU A 145 -17.53 4.56 1.11
C LEU A 145 -18.02 5.46 -0.04
N ARG A 146 -17.21 5.55 -1.10
CA ARG A 146 -17.56 6.26 -2.34
C ARG A 146 -17.37 5.33 -3.53
N MET A 147 -18.30 5.38 -4.46
CA MET A 147 -18.20 4.70 -5.75
C MET A 147 -17.67 5.71 -6.78
N GLU A 148 -16.66 5.30 -7.56
CA GLU A 148 -16.01 6.13 -8.57
C GLU A 148 -16.49 5.78 -9.99
#